data_33db83e53a7475d9f1203ef8a092f5e9
#
_entry.id   33db83e53a7475d9f1203ef8a092f5e9
#
_cell.length_a   1.000
_cell.length_b   1.000
_cell.length_c   1.000
_cell.angle_alpha   90.00
_cell.angle_beta   90.00
_cell.angle_gamma   90.00
#
_symmetry.space_group_name_H-M   'P 1'
#
loop_
_entity.id
_entity.type
_entity.pdbx_description
1 polymer ?
#
loop_
_entity_poly.entity_id
_entity_poly.type
_entity_poly.pdbx_seq_one_letter_code
_entity_poly.pdbx_strand_id
1 'polypeptide(L)'
;MTYTGTNRRVRLRYPVSVPRSVEVGEVFQVLNTTARKHPLVLDDPGPSVSVANFNGANVDYLLTYWVDDAAKMGKVNTDMRLMLLKAFECAEVPVS
;
A
#
# COMPACT_ATOMS: atom_id res chain seq x y z
N MET A 1 -14.47 26.78 11.69
CA MET A 1 -14.27 26.29 11.24
C MET A 1 -14.96 25.65 10.69
N THR A 2 -15.29 25.80 10.27
CA THR A 2 -15.94 25.21 9.81
C THR A 2 -15.71 24.15 9.11
N TYR A 3 -14.97 23.84 9.25
CA TYR A 3 -14.61 22.73 8.76
C TYR A 3 -15.54 21.76 9.02
N THR A 4 -16.05 21.26 8.13
CA THR A 4 -17.12 20.38 8.37
C THR A 4 -16.66 18.99 8.57
N GLY A 5 -15.49 18.71 8.29
CA GLY A 5 -14.98 17.38 8.46
C GLY A 5 -15.43 16.40 7.43
N THR A 6 -16.06 16.85 6.38
CA THR A 6 -16.53 15.92 5.39
C THR A 6 -15.42 15.38 4.53
N ASN A 7 -14.29 16.06 4.49
CA ASN A 7 -13.18 15.59 3.69
C ASN A 7 -12.01 15.28 4.54
N ARG A 8 -12.16 14.31 5.40
CA ARG A 8 -11.08 13.99 6.30
C ARG A 8 -10.23 12.88 5.75
N ARG A 9 -9.79 13.04 4.54
CA ARG A 9 -8.93 12.04 3.95
C ARG A 9 -7.60 11.99 4.67
N VAL A 10 -7.19 10.76 5.00
CA VAL A 10 -5.94 10.53 5.69
C VAL A 10 -5.06 9.69 4.79
N ARG A 11 -3.83 10.12 4.62
CA ARG A 11 -2.88 9.42 3.79
C ARG A 11 -2.12 8.41 4.65
N LEU A 12 -2.11 7.17 4.22
CA LEU A 12 -1.37 6.11 4.88
C LEU A 12 -0.23 5.68 3.98
N ARG A 13 0.87 5.34 4.60
CA ARG A 13 2.04 4.85 3.87
C ARG A 13 2.42 3.50 4.44
N TYR A 14 2.70 2.58 3.55
CA TYR A 14 3.08 1.23 3.94
C TYR A 14 4.39 0.88 3.25
N PRO A 15 5.49 0.79 3.97
CA PRO A 15 6.76 0.43 3.35
C PRO A 15 6.83 -1.07 3.13
N VAL A 16 7.35 -1.46 1.97
CA VAL A 16 7.53 -2.86 1.62
C VAL A 16 8.94 -3.03 1.08
N SER A 17 9.64 -4.01 1.61
CA SER A 17 10.99 -4.31 1.17
C SER A 17 10.97 -5.63 0.41
N VAL A 18 11.47 -5.63 -0.82
CA VAL A 18 11.43 -6.79 -1.68
C VAL A 18 12.82 -7.02 -2.26
N PRO A 19 13.25 -8.29 -2.38
CA PRO A 19 14.55 -8.55 -2.99
C PRO A 19 14.64 -7.99 -4.39
N ARG A 20 15.83 -7.55 -4.73
CA ARG A 20 16.09 -6.93 -6.02
C ARG A 20 15.84 -7.85 -7.20
N SER A 21 15.88 -9.15 -6.97
CA SER A 21 15.65 -10.12 -8.03
C SER A 21 14.21 -10.09 -8.56
N VAL A 22 13.28 -9.51 -7.80
CA VAL A 22 11.89 -9.44 -8.24
C VAL A 22 11.71 -8.24 -9.14
N GLU A 23 10.95 -8.42 -10.21
CA GLU A 23 10.73 -7.37 -11.19
C GLU A 23 9.92 -6.23 -10.60
N VAL A 24 10.37 -5.01 -10.87
CA VAL A 24 9.73 -3.82 -10.31
C VAL A 24 8.28 -3.71 -10.77
N GLY A 25 8.02 -3.96 -12.06
CA GLY A 25 6.67 -3.87 -12.58
C GLY A 25 5.71 -4.84 -11.93
N GLU A 26 6.20 -6.03 -11.59
CA GLU A 26 5.37 -7.02 -10.92
C GLU A 26 5.01 -6.58 -9.52
N VAL A 27 5.98 -6.02 -8.79
CA VAL A 27 5.71 -5.53 -7.44
C VAL A 27 4.72 -4.38 -7.47
N PHE A 28 4.89 -3.45 -8.41
CA PHE A 28 3.95 -2.34 -8.56
C PHE A 28 2.54 -2.85 -8.79
N GLN A 29 2.41 -3.84 -9.66
CA GLN A 29 1.10 -4.38 -9.99
C GLN A 29 0.46 -5.05 -8.79
N VAL A 30 1.22 -5.85 -8.06
CA VAL A 30 0.69 -6.54 -6.89
C VAL A 30 0.24 -5.53 -5.83
N LEU A 31 1.08 -4.56 -5.53
CA LEU A 31 0.75 -3.56 -4.52
C LEU A 31 -0.48 -2.75 -4.91
N ASN A 32 -0.50 -2.28 -6.14
CA ASN A 32 -1.59 -1.45 -6.63
C ASN A 32 -2.91 -2.22 -6.65
N THR A 33 -2.88 -3.42 -7.20
CA THR A 33 -4.08 -4.25 -7.30
C THR A 33 -4.61 -4.59 -5.91
N THR A 34 -3.71 -4.96 -4.99
CA THR A 34 -4.13 -5.31 -3.65
C THR A 34 -4.76 -4.12 -2.93
N ALA A 35 -4.15 -2.95 -3.07
CA ALA A 35 -4.67 -1.76 -2.41
C ALA A 35 -6.06 -1.41 -2.94
N ARG A 36 -6.29 -1.58 -4.22
CA ARG A 36 -7.58 -1.25 -4.83
C ARG A 36 -8.68 -2.22 -4.44
N LYS A 37 -8.31 -3.40 -3.97
CA LYS A 37 -9.31 -4.39 -3.56
C LYS A 37 -9.92 -4.06 -2.21
N HIS A 38 -9.28 -3.24 -1.42
CA HIS A 38 -9.78 -2.94 -0.09
C HIS A 38 -10.94 -1.94 -0.20
N PRO A 39 -12.09 -2.27 0.36
CA PRO A 39 -13.28 -1.40 0.21
C PRO A 39 -13.17 -0.06 0.92
N LEU A 40 -12.32 0.04 1.93
CA LEU A 40 -12.18 1.28 2.68
C LEU A 40 -11.12 2.21 2.09
N VAL A 41 -10.35 1.74 1.12
CA VAL A 41 -9.37 2.57 0.44
C VAL A 41 -10.07 3.38 -0.63
N LEU A 42 -9.81 4.68 -0.65
CA LEU A 42 -10.47 5.57 -1.60
C LEU A 42 -9.96 5.36 -3.01
N ASP A 43 -10.85 5.59 -3.97
CA ASP A 43 -10.48 5.50 -5.38
C ASP A 43 -9.87 6.80 -5.88
N ASP A 44 -10.22 7.90 -5.26
CA ASP A 44 -9.73 9.21 -5.70
C ASP A 44 -9.47 10.08 -4.48
N PRO A 45 -8.22 10.34 -4.18
CA PRO A 45 -7.04 9.87 -4.92
C PRO A 45 -6.81 8.39 -4.69
N GLY A 46 -6.48 7.70 -5.76
CA GLY A 46 -6.25 6.26 -5.68
C GLY A 46 -4.93 5.91 -5.04
N PRO A 47 -4.73 4.63 -4.77
CA PRO A 47 -3.45 4.19 -4.23
C PRO A 47 -2.33 4.39 -5.23
N SER A 48 -1.14 4.62 -4.72
CA SER A 48 0.04 4.80 -5.57
C SER A 48 1.22 4.07 -4.95
N VAL A 49 2.14 3.68 -5.80
CA VAL A 49 3.33 2.96 -5.37
C VAL A 49 4.55 3.71 -5.89
N SER A 50 5.55 3.84 -5.07
CA SER A 50 6.80 4.45 -5.49
C SER A 50 7.97 3.69 -4.88
N VAL A 51 9.15 3.89 -5.49
CA VAL A 51 10.37 3.33 -4.93
C VAL A 51 10.91 4.33 -3.93
N ALA A 52 10.96 3.91 -2.68
CA ALA A 52 11.41 4.81 -1.62
C ALA A 52 12.92 4.80 -1.48
N ASN A 53 13.52 3.63 -1.63
CA ASN A 53 14.96 3.51 -1.48
C ASN A 53 15.45 2.33 -2.28
N PHE A 54 16.76 2.29 -2.51
CA PHE A 54 17.35 1.28 -3.37
C PHE A 54 18.64 0.79 -2.73
N ASN A 55 18.59 -0.38 -2.15
CA ASN A 55 19.78 -1.00 -1.57
C ASN A 55 20.39 -1.98 -2.56
N GLY A 56 21.60 -2.42 -2.27
CA GLY A 56 22.26 -3.39 -3.14
C GLY A 56 21.50 -4.71 -3.25
N ALA A 57 20.88 -5.14 -2.17
CA ALA A 57 20.19 -6.42 -2.13
C ALA A 57 18.68 -6.30 -2.22
N ASN A 58 18.12 -5.19 -1.77
CA ASN A 58 16.68 -5.00 -1.70
C ASN A 58 16.26 -3.68 -2.30
N VAL A 59 14.99 -3.60 -2.69
CA VAL A 59 14.37 -2.36 -3.12
C VAL A 59 13.23 -2.08 -2.16
N ASP A 60 13.22 -0.88 -1.62
CA ASP A 60 12.16 -0.45 -0.70
C ASP A 60 11.09 0.28 -1.48
N TYR A 61 9.87 -0.24 -1.41
CA TYR A 61 8.72 0.37 -2.06
C TYR A 61 7.86 1.05 -1.03
N LEU A 62 7.19 2.10 -1.43
CA LEU A 62 6.26 2.80 -0.55
C LEU A 62 4.89 2.78 -1.20
N LEU A 63 3.97 2.10 -0.55
CA LEU A 63 2.58 2.08 -0.99
C LEU A 63 1.83 3.17 -0.23
N THR A 64 1.25 4.09 -0.97
CA THR A 64 0.47 5.18 -0.40
C THR A 64 -0.98 4.98 -0.75
N TYR A 65 -1.85 5.10 0.22
CA TYR A 65 -3.28 5.01 -0.03
C TYR A 65 -4.01 5.92 0.93
N TRP A 66 -5.24 6.24 0.60
CA TRP A 66 -6.03 7.19 1.36
C TRP A 66 -7.28 6.52 1.92
N VAL A 67 -7.65 6.93 3.11
CA VAL A 67 -8.91 6.53 3.71
C VAL A 67 -9.66 7.79 4.12
N ASP A 68 -10.97 7.67 4.28
CA ASP A 68 -11.79 8.85 4.54
C ASP A 68 -11.98 9.12 6.02
N ASP A 69 -11.38 8.33 6.89
CA ASP A 69 -11.57 8.51 8.33
C ASP A 69 -10.36 7.99 9.08
N ALA A 70 -9.82 8.82 9.94
CA ALA A 70 -8.66 8.44 10.74
C ALA A 70 -8.95 7.24 11.65
N ALA A 71 -10.19 7.07 12.05
CA ALA A 71 -10.56 5.95 12.91
C ALA A 71 -10.41 4.61 12.21
N LYS A 72 -10.39 4.61 10.88
CA LYS A 72 -10.26 3.39 10.10
C LYS A 72 -8.82 3.02 9.81
N MET A 73 -7.87 3.88 10.19
CA MET A 73 -6.47 3.66 9.84
C MET A 73 -5.93 2.34 10.35
N GLY A 74 -6.19 2.03 11.61
CA GLY A 74 -5.67 0.79 12.19
C GLY A 74 -6.19 -0.44 11.50
N LYS A 75 -7.50 -0.45 11.22
CA LYS A 75 -8.11 -1.58 10.57
C LYS A 75 -7.61 -1.73 9.13
N VAL A 76 -7.58 -0.64 8.40
CA VAL A 76 -7.13 -0.69 7.00
C VAL A 76 -5.67 -1.11 6.94
N ASN A 77 -4.85 -0.59 7.84
CA ASN A 77 -3.44 -0.92 7.85
C ASN A 77 -3.22 -2.41 8.12
N THR A 78 -3.95 -2.96 9.08
CA THR A 78 -3.86 -4.39 9.39
C THR A 78 -4.36 -5.23 8.24
N ASP A 79 -5.52 -4.86 7.67
CA ASP A 79 -6.07 -5.57 6.53
C ASP A 79 -5.13 -5.55 5.34
N MET A 80 -4.54 -4.38 5.11
CA MET A 80 -3.61 -4.22 3.99
C MET A 80 -2.40 -5.12 4.16
N ARG A 81 -1.89 -5.22 5.37
CA ARG A 81 -0.75 -6.09 5.65
C ARG A 81 -1.08 -7.54 5.32
N LEU A 82 -2.25 -8.00 5.78
CA LEU A 82 -2.65 -9.38 5.54
C LEU A 82 -2.89 -9.63 4.05
N MET A 83 -3.54 -8.69 3.39
CA MET A 83 -3.81 -8.81 1.96
C MET A 83 -2.52 -8.85 1.16
N LEU A 84 -1.56 -8.01 1.52
CA LEU A 84 -0.29 -7.98 0.82
C LEU A 84 0.50 -9.26 1.03
N LEU A 85 0.53 -9.78 2.25
CA LEU A 85 1.20 -11.03 2.52
C LEU A 85 0.62 -12.15 1.66
N LYS A 86 -0.70 -12.20 1.58
CA LYS A 86 -1.35 -13.22 0.79
C LYS A 86 -1.10 -13.03 -0.70
N ALA A 87 -1.12 -11.79 -1.15
CA ALA A 87 -0.89 -11.51 -2.55
C ALA A 87 0.53 -11.87 -2.97
N PHE A 88 1.50 -11.56 -2.14
CA PHE A 88 2.89 -11.93 -2.43
C PHE A 88 3.08 -13.43 -2.41
N GLU A 89 2.40 -14.11 -1.51
CA GLU A 89 2.46 -15.55 -1.45
C GLU A 89 1.92 -16.17 -2.73
N CYS A 90 0.78 -15.67 -3.19
CA CYS A 90 0.18 -16.17 -4.43
C CYS A 90 1.04 -15.87 -5.65
N ALA A 91 1.72 -14.75 -5.65
CA ALA A 91 2.58 -14.36 -6.76
C ALA A 91 3.97 -14.96 -6.62
N GLU A 92 4.22 -15.69 -5.52
CA GLU A 92 5.52 -16.27 -5.25
C GLU A 92 6.62 -15.22 -5.21
N VAL A 93 6.28 -14.07 -4.65
CA VAL A 93 7.24 -12.99 -4.48
C VAL A 93 7.75 -13.03 -3.05
N PRO A 94 9.05 -13.21 -2.84
CA PRO A 94 9.59 -13.20 -1.48
C PRO A 94 9.55 -11.78 -0.91
N VAL A 95 9.26 -11.68 0.36
CA VAL A 95 9.23 -10.40 1.07
C VAL A 95 10.24 -10.45 2.19
N SER A 96 11.03 -9.42 2.28
CA SER A 96 12.04 -9.33 3.35
C SER A 96 11.47 -8.77 4.64
#